data_89376689ff72f54c3a8e5175c4d4c9b7
#
_entry.id   89376689ff72f54c3a8e5175c4d4c9b7
#
_cell.length_a   1.000
_cell.length_b   1.000
_cell.length_c   1.000
_cell.angle_alpha   90.00
_cell.angle_beta   90.00
_cell.angle_gamma   90.00
#
_symmetry.space_group_name_H-M   'P 1'
#
loop_
_entity.id
_entity.type
_entity.pdbx_description
1 polymer ?
#
loop_
_entity_poly.entity_id
_entity_poly.type
_entity_poly.pdbx_seq_one_letter_code
_entity_poly.pdbx_strand_id
1 'polypeptide(L)'
;MRITKIEKKKRLYLLEVEGQEKTYITEDTIVRFMLSKDKDITEEEFQAVRDFAQFSYGKNLVLYFISFKQRTRKEVLDYLAKYEISGAPAQKIVANLEEDKWIDDKAYVETYIRQNGLSGDKGPAMLRQKLMMKGISKTLIDGGLQEADFSDLADKVAEKLLRKYQNKLPLRALQDKLIQGLIAKGFSYELAKQSMTQLALASDEENEADLISKELDKQYRKYSRKYEGYELKQRLMQALARKGFDFDAIKSALREYL
;
A
#
# COMPACT_ATOMS: atom_id res chain seq x y z
N MET A 1 33.79 41.84 1.61
CA MET A 1 34.64 40.62 1.60
C MET A 1 34.84 40.17 0.18
N ARG A 2 35.99 39.57 -0.09
CA ARG A 2 36.37 39.15 -1.43
C ARG A 2 36.30 37.64 -1.56
N ILE A 3 35.80 37.13 -2.68
CA ILE A 3 35.83 35.72 -3.03
C ILE A 3 37.27 35.36 -3.41
N THR A 4 37.93 34.53 -2.63
CA THR A 4 39.33 34.13 -2.84
C THR A 4 39.46 32.91 -3.72
N LYS A 5 38.45 32.00 -3.67
CA LYS A 5 38.48 30.73 -4.43
C LYS A 5 37.08 30.22 -4.76
N ILE A 6 36.93 29.68 -5.98
CA ILE A 6 35.83 28.84 -6.41
C ILE A 6 36.43 27.61 -7.08
N GLU A 7 36.27 26.42 -6.48
CA GLU A 7 36.90 25.20 -6.98
C GLU A 7 35.88 24.05 -7.10
N LYS A 8 35.81 23.43 -8.27
CA LYS A 8 34.90 22.29 -8.52
C LYS A 8 35.32 21.06 -7.69
N LYS A 9 34.38 20.48 -6.92
CA LYS A 9 34.54 19.29 -6.09
C LYS A 9 33.41 18.28 -6.41
N LYS A 10 33.64 17.32 -7.29
CA LYS A 10 32.64 16.34 -7.72
C LYS A 10 31.34 16.99 -8.22
N ARG A 11 30.31 17.08 -7.36
CA ARG A 11 28.99 17.61 -7.68
C ARG A 11 28.75 19.02 -7.11
N LEU A 12 29.67 19.56 -6.33
CA LEU A 12 29.60 20.86 -5.68
C LEU A 12 30.82 21.70 -5.99
N TYR A 13 30.79 22.96 -5.62
CA TYR A 13 31.92 23.88 -5.69
C TYR A 13 32.28 24.34 -4.28
N LEU A 14 33.55 24.31 -3.95
CA LEU A 14 34.07 24.94 -2.74
C LEU A 14 34.19 26.43 -2.97
N LEU A 15 33.48 27.21 -2.17
CA LEU A 15 33.57 28.67 -2.11
C LEU A 15 34.39 29.09 -0.89
N GLU A 16 35.45 29.86 -1.11
CA GLU A 16 36.23 30.52 -0.04
C GLU A 16 36.07 32.03 -0.17
N VAL A 17 35.64 32.63 0.93
CA VAL A 17 35.46 34.09 1.06
C VAL A 17 36.32 34.58 2.20
N GLU A 18 36.97 35.73 2.00
CA GLU A 18 37.89 36.30 2.96
C GLU A 18 37.19 36.57 4.31
N GLY A 19 37.77 36.04 5.40
CA GLY A 19 37.23 36.16 6.75
C GLY A 19 36.03 35.27 7.07
N GLN A 20 35.64 34.37 6.16
CA GLN A 20 34.51 33.45 6.34
C GLN A 20 34.93 31.98 6.27
N GLU A 21 34.07 31.12 6.82
CA GLU A 21 34.23 29.66 6.71
C GLU A 21 34.01 29.18 5.27
N LYS A 22 34.72 28.11 4.91
CA LYS A 22 34.55 27.44 3.62
C LYS A 22 33.13 26.88 3.47
N THR A 23 32.51 27.18 2.36
CA THR A 23 31.13 26.78 2.08
C THR A 23 31.05 25.97 0.77
N TYR A 24 30.24 24.93 0.74
CA TYR A 24 29.95 24.19 -0.49
C TYR A 24 28.68 24.74 -1.15
N ILE A 25 28.78 25.07 -2.43
CA ILE A 25 27.69 25.63 -3.22
C ILE A 25 27.43 24.80 -4.48
N THR A 26 26.26 24.94 -5.07
CA THR A 26 25.89 24.34 -6.34
C THR A 26 26.28 25.21 -7.52
N GLU A 27 26.30 24.65 -8.72
CA GLU A 27 26.49 25.41 -9.97
C GLU A 27 25.40 26.47 -10.15
N ASP A 28 24.14 26.13 -9.84
CA ASP A 28 23.01 27.07 -9.87
C ASP A 28 23.25 28.29 -8.98
N THR A 29 23.92 28.10 -7.84
CA THR A 29 24.29 29.21 -6.94
C THR A 29 25.29 30.15 -7.60
N ILE A 30 26.30 29.59 -8.26
CA ILE A 30 27.31 30.38 -8.99
C ILE A 30 26.64 31.22 -10.08
N VAL A 31 25.79 30.60 -10.87
CA VAL A 31 25.10 31.28 -11.98
C VAL A 31 24.15 32.36 -11.45
N ARG A 32 23.32 32.05 -10.45
CA ARG A 32 22.33 32.96 -9.90
C ARG A 32 22.93 34.25 -9.35
N PHE A 33 24.05 34.15 -8.63
CA PHE A 33 24.72 35.29 -7.99
C PHE A 33 25.90 35.81 -8.81
N MET A 34 26.13 35.27 -10.02
CA MET A 34 27.27 35.61 -10.87
C MET A 34 28.58 35.61 -10.11
N LEU A 35 28.82 34.52 -9.33
CA LEU A 35 30.00 34.43 -8.47
C LEU A 35 31.24 34.16 -9.31
N SER A 36 32.29 34.90 -9.06
CA SER A 36 33.59 34.73 -9.68
C SER A 36 34.71 34.95 -8.67
N LYS A 37 35.90 34.39 -8.97
CA LYS A 37 37.09 34.73 -8.18
C LYS A 37 37.34 36.22 -8.24
N ASP A 38 37.81 36.79 -7.14
CA ASP A 38 38.15 38.22 -6.92
C ASP A 38 36.93 39.17 -6.93
N LYS A 39 35.68 38.63 -6.99
CA LYS A 39 34.47 39.43 -6.81
C LYS A 39 34.33 39.86 -5.37
N ASP A 40 34.02 41.15 -5.14
CA ASP A 40 33.63 41.68 -3.85
C ASP A 40 32.14 41.44 -3.64
N ILE A 41 31.76 41.00 -2.43
CA ILE A 41 30.38 40.76 -1.99
C ILE A 41 30.17 41.34 -0.59
N THR A 42 28.93 41.76 -0.30
CA THR A 42 28.55 42.22 1.06
C THR A 42 28.26 41.00 1.96
N GLU A 43 28.12 41.27 3.28
CA GLU A 43 27.71 40.24 4.24
C GLU A 43 26.31 39.70 3.91
N GLU A 44 25.38 40.62 3.55
CA GLU A 44 24.01 40.27 3.19
C GLU A 44 23.96 39.41 1.92
N GLU A 45 24.78 39.73 0.89
CA GLU A 45 24.92 38.92 -0.31
C GLU A 45 25.50 37.55 0.03
N PHE A 46 26.50 37.43 0.90
CA PHE A 46 27.05 36.18 1.30
C PHE A 46 26.05 35.31 2.03
N GLN A 47 25.23 35.88 2.93
CA GLN A 47 24.15 35.14 3.58
C GLN A 47 23.12 34.66 2.57
N ALA A 48 22.71 35.49 1.61
CA ALA A 48 21.81 35.08 0.53
C ALA A 48 22.38 33.96 -0.33
N VAL A 49 23.68 33.98 -0.61
CA VAL A 49 24.40 32.88 -1.31
C VAL A 49 24.35 31.60 -0.50
N ARG A 50 24.56 31.63 0.81
CA ARG A 50 24.48 30.43 1.68
C ARG A 50 23.09 29.83 1.73
N ASP A 51 22.08 30.69 1.92
CA ASP A 51 20.68 30.24 1.97
C ASP A 51 20.22 29.62 0.66
N PHE A 52 20.60 30.22 -0.47
CA PHE A 52 20.29 29.67 -1.77
C PHE A 52 21.10 28.41 -2.06
N ALA A 53 22.35 28.32 -1.65
CA ALA A 53 23.17 27.12 -1.81
C ALA A 53 22.55 25.92 -1.10
N GLN A 54 22.06 26.09 0.13
CA GLN A 54 21.36 25.05 0.86
C GLN A 54 20.06 24.64 0.16
N PHE A 55 19.27 25.60 -0.30
CA PHE A 55 18.04 25.35 -1.06
C PHE A 55 18.33 24.59 -2.35
N SER A 56 19.27 25.05 -3.18
CA SER A 56 19.63 24.44 -4.46
C SER A 56 20.21 23.03 -4.28
N TYR A 57 21.05 22.85 -3.26
CA TYR A 57 21.57 21.52 -2.93
C TYR A 57 20.46 20.55 -2.55
N GLY A 58 19.56 20.95 -1.67
CA GLY A 58 18.42 20.12 -1.26
C GLY A 58 17.47 19.82 -2.42
N LYS A 59 17.18 20.83 -3.29
CA LYS A 59 16.38 20.65 -4.52
C LYS A 59 17.02 19.60 -5.44
N ASN A 60 18.31 19.66 -5.68
CA ASN A 60 19.04 18.70 -6.51
C ASN A 60 19.03 17.27 -5.93
N LEU A 61 19.15 17.12 -4.61
CA LEU A 61 19.00 15.84 -3.92
C LEU A 61 17.61 15.23 -4.16
N VAL A 62 16.56 16.06 -4.03
CA VAL A 62 15.18 15.58 -4.23
C VAL A 62 14.94 15.23 -5.69
N LEU A 63 15.34 16.06 -6.66
CA LEU A 63 15.19 15.76 -8.07
C LEU A 63 15.82 14.42 -8.45
N TYR A 64 17.00 14.14 -7.92
CA TYR A 64 17.61 12.82 -8.08
C TYR A 64 16.78 11.71 -7.43
N PHE A 65 16.25 11.91 -6.22
CA PHE A 65 15.46 10.93 -5.50
C PHE A 65 14.12 10.59 -6.19
N ILE A 66 13.46 11.59 -6.79
CA ILE A 66 12.19 11.42 -7.49
C ILE A 66 12.37 10.90 -8.92
N SER A 67 13.56 11.00 -9.52
CA SER A 67 13.82 10.52 -10.88
C SER A 67 13.64 9.01 -11.05
N PHE A 68 13.76 8.24 -9.97
CA PHE A 68 13.58 6.79 -9.98
C PHE A 68 12.13 6.34 -9.89
N LYS A 69 11.29 7.09 -9.15
CA LYS A 69 9.84 6.84 -9.01
C LYS A 69 9.15 8.02 -8.35
N GLN A 70 7.86 8.14 -8.56
CA GLN A 70 7.03 9.10 -7.83
C GLN A 70 7.17 8.94 -6.31
N ARG A 71 7.21 10.07 -5.60
CA ARG A 71 7.32 10.14 -4.15
C ARG A 71 6.26 11.07 -3.60
N THR A 72 5.81 10.77 -2.37
CA THR A 72 4.90 11.67 -1.66
C THR A 72 5.67 12.81 -1.00
N ARG A 73 4.94 13.88 -0.69
CA ARG A 73 5.45 15.01 0.08
C ARG A 73 6.18 14.58 1.34
N LYS A 74 5.60 13.65 2.09
CA LYS A 74 6.22 13.07 3.30
C LYS A 74 7.52 12.34 2.99
N GLU A 75 7.52 11.45 1.98
CA GLU A 75 8.73 10.70 1.60
C GLU A 75 9.89 11.64 1.23
N VAL A 76 9.59 12.79 0.62
CA VAL A 76 10.59 13.81 0.28
C VAL A 76 11.11 14.53 1.52
N LEU A 77 10.24 14.92 2.45
CA LEU A 77 10.66 15.52 3.71
C LEU A 77 11.53 14.57 4.55
N ASP A 78 11.11 13.30 4.63
CA ASP A 78 11.87 12.25 5.32
C ASP A 78 13.24 12.00 4.65
N TYR A 79 13.31 12.16 3.32
CA TYR A 79 14.56 12.06 2.59
C TYR A 79 15.50 13.25 2.85
N LEU A 80 14.98 14.47 2.81
CA LEU A 80 15.76 15.69 3.12
C LEU A 80 16.31 15.66 4.55
N ALA A 81 15.55 15.17 5.51
CA ALA A 81 15.97 15.06 6.90
C ALA A 81 17.23 14.18 7.08
N LYS A 82 17.44 13.18 6.21
CA LYS A 82 18.67 12.34 6.21
C LYS A 82 19.94 13.11 5.84
N TYR A 83 19.77 14.26 5.19
CA TYR A 83 20.84 15.16 4.81
C TYR A 83 20.87 16.42 5.69
N GLU A 84 20.27 16.33 6.89
CA GLU A 84 20.20 17.43 7.88
C GLU A 84 19.45 18.66 7.37
N ILE A 85 18.63 18.51 6.32
CA ILE A 85 17.76 19.57 5.81
C ILE A 85 16.35 19.34 6.34
N SER A 86 15.95 20.13 7.35
CA SER A 86 14.65 20.00 8.01
C SER A 86 14.02 21.38 8.27
N GLY A 87 12.80 21.40 8.80
CA GLY A 87 12.10 22.66 9.14
C GLY A 87 11.79 23.54 7.93
N ALA A 88 11.97 24.85 8.08
CA ALA A 88 11.62 25.85 7.07
C ALA A 88 12.37 25.66 5.73
N PRO A 89 13.69 25.36 5.68
CA PRO A 89 14.39 25.08 4.43
C PRO A 89 13.80 23.91 3.66
N ALA A 90 13.50 22.79 4.33
CA ALA A 90 12.88 21.62 3.68
C ALA A 90 11.49 21.94 3.12
N GLN A 91 10.67 22.69 3.89
CA GLN A 91 9.34 23.10 3.43
C GLN A 91 9.40 24.00 2.19
N LYS A 92 10.37 24.91 2.12
CA LYS A 92 10.59 25.79 0.97
C LYS A 92 10.98 24.99 -0.30
N ILE A 93 11.83 23.99 -0.14
CA ILE A 93 12.22 23.09 -1.25
C ILE A 93 11.00 22.32 -1.74
N VAL A 94 10.23 21.71 -0.83
CA VAL A 94 9.05 20.93 -1.18
C VAL A 94 7.99 21.79 -1.85
N ALA A 95 7.70 22.99 -1.30
CA ALA A 95 6.74 23.92 -1.90
C ALA A 95 7.10 24.30 -3.33
N ASN A 96 8.39 24.57 -3.61
CA ASN A 96 8.85 24.86 -4.96
C ASN A 96 8.66 23.67 -5.91
N LEU A 97 8.95 22.45 -5.43
CA LEU A 97 8.77 21.25 -6.24
C LEU A 97 7.28 20.87 -6.44
N GLU A 98 6.40 21.25 -5.52
CA GLU A 98 4.95 21.14 -5.67
C GLU A 98 4.41 22.13 -6.71
N GLU A 99 4.89 23.38 -6.68
CA GLU A 99 4.57 24.38 -7.69
C GLU A 99 5.01 23.94 -9.11
N ASP A 100 6.21 23.40 -9.22
CA ASP A 100 6.77 22.86 -10.47
C ASP A 100 6.14 21.48 -10.88
N LYS A 101 5.18 20.94 -10.09
CA LYS A 101 4.52 19.63 -10.31
C LYS A 101 5.45 18.41 -10.28
N TRP A 102 6.63 18.53 -9.71
CA TRP A 102 7.51 17.40 -9.45
C TRP A 102 7.03 16.52 -8.28
N ILE A 103 6.32 17.12 -7.32
CA ILE A 103 5.65 16.46 -6.21
C ILE A 103 4.16 16.79 -6.33
N ASP A 104 3.32 15.77 -6.35
CA ASP A 104 1.87 15.91 -6.41
C ASP A 104 1.23 14.69 -5.72
N ASP A 105 0.80 14.89 -4.48
CA ASP A 105 0.19 13.83 -3.67
C ASP A 105 -1.18 13.39 -4.24
N LYS A 106 -1.91 14.28 -4.94
CA LYS A 106 -3.16 13.94 -5.63
C LYS A 106 -2.89 12.99 -6.79
N ALA A 107 -1.99 13.38 -7.70
CA ALA A 107 -1.57 12.54 -8.83
C ALA A 107 -0.97 11.20 -8.36
N TYR A 108 -0.28 11.21 -7.21
CA TYR A 108 0.22 9.98 -6.58
C TYR A 108 -0.93 9.04 -6.19
N VAL A 109 -1.98 9.56 -5.54
CA VAL A 109 -3.17 8.77 -5.13
C VAL A 109 -3.84 8.15 -6.37
N GLU A 110 -4.12 8.95 -7.39
CA GLU A 110 -4.77 8.49 -8.63
C GLU A 110 -3.95 7.38 -9.32
N THR A 111 -2.64 7.58 -9.42
CA THR A 111 -1.73 6.59 -10.02
C THR A 111 -1.68 5.31 -9.19
N TYR A 112 -1.63 5.43 -7.85
CA TYR A 112 -1.57 4.28 -6.95
C TYR A 112 -2.83 3.42 -7.01
N ILE A 113 -4.02 4.05 -7.05
CA ILE A 113 -5.31 3.38 -7.19
C ILE A 113 -5.41 2.69 -8.55
N ARG A 114 -5.07 3.40 -9.64
CA ARG A 114 -5.07 2.85 -11.00
C ARG A 114 -4.14 1.65 -11.15
N GLN A 115 -2.93 1.71 -10.65
CA GLN A 115 -1.98 0.58 -10.66
C GLN A 115 -2.50 -0.61 -9.87
N ASN A 116 -3.15 -0.37 -8.73
CA ASN A 116 -3.78 -1.44 -7.97
C ASN A 116 -4.94 -2.09 -8.75
N GLY A 117 -5.75 -1.33 -9.46
CA GLY A 117 -6.82 -1.85 -10.33
C GLY A 117 -6.29 -2.74 -11.45
N LEU A 118 -5.12 -2.40 -12.02
CA LEU A 118 -4.50 -3.18 -13.11
C LEU A 118 -3.85 -4.49 -12.65
N SER A 119 -3.09 -4.46 -11.57
CA SER A 119 -2.24 -5.58 -11.16
C SER A 119 -2.29 -5.94 -9.68
N GLY A 120 -3.02 -5.19 -8.89
CA GLY A 120 -3.16 -5.41 -7.45
C GLY A 120 -4.35 -6.30 -7.07
N ASP A 121 -4.60 -6.32 -5.77
CA ASP A 121 -5.65 -7.14 -5.17
C ASP A 121 -6.26 -6.49 -3.91
N LYS A 122 -6.07 -5.17 -3.75
CA LYS A 122 -6.46 -4.45 -2.53
C LYS A 122 -7.72 -3.64 -2.76
N GLY A 123 -8.66 -3.79 -1.84
CA GLY A 123 -9.87 -2.96 -1.77
C GLY A 123 -9.60 -1.59 -1.15
N PRO A 124 -10.63 -0.70 -1.18
CA PRO A 124 -10.53 0.69 -0.75
C PRO A 124 -9.96 0.88 0.66
N ALA A 125 -10.39 0.07 1.64
CA ALA A 125 -9.94 0.20 3.02
C ALA A 125 -8.43 -0.06 3.18
N MET A 126 -7.91 -1.06 2.49
CA MET A 126 -6.48 -1.39 2.51
C MET A 126 -5.64 -0.33 1.77
N LEU A 127 -6.15 0.22 0.65
CA LEU A 127 -5.50 1.31 -0.07
C LEU A 127 -5.45 2.58 0.78
N ARG A 128 -6.56 2.93 1.45
CA ARG A 128 -6.61 4.06 2.40
C ARG A 128 -5.53 3.94 3.45
N GLN A 129 -5.42 2.80 4.11
CA GLN A 129 -4.40 2.57 5.13
C GLN A 129 -2.99 2.76 4.58
N LYS A 130 -2.70 2.19 3.41
CA LYS A 130 -1.37 2.30 2.79
C LYS A 130 -1.01 3.72 2.38
N LEU A 131 -1.96 4.48 1.84
CA LEU A 131 -1.76 5.88 1.45
C LEU A 131 -1.61 6.79 2.68
N MET A 132 -2.36 6.53 3.76
CA MET A 132 -2.16 7.23 5.04
C MET A 132 -0.75 6.99 5.62
N MET A 133 -0.25 5.77 5.57
CA MET A 133 1.13 5.47 6.00
C MET A 133 2.18 6.22 5.19
N LYS A 134 1.88 6.55 3.94
CA LYS A 134 2.72 7.39 3.08
C LYS A 134 2.58 8.91 3.34
N GLY A 135 1.78 9.28 4.33
CA GLY A 135 1.60 10.65 4.78
C GLY A 135 0.66 11.50 3.94
N ILE A 136 -0.14 10.89 3.08
CA ILE A 136 -1.12 11.59 2.26
C ILE A 136 -2.34 11.95 3.11
N SER A 137 -2.91 13.14 2.87
CA SER A 137 -4.07 13.61 3.61
C SER A 137 -5.31 12.76 3.35
N LYS A 138 -6.15 12.60 4.39
CA LYS A 138 -7.40 11.84 4.29
C LYS A 138 -8.30 12.36 3.17
N THR A 139 -8.38 13.68 2.99
CA THR A 139 -9.22 14.32 1.96
C THR A 139 -8.82 13.88 0.55
N LEU A 140 -7.53 13.88 0.24
CA LEU A 140 -7.03 13.43 -1.07
C LEU A 140 -7.28 11.94 -1.29
N ILE A 141 -7.07 11.13 -0.25
CA ILE A 141 -7.31 9.68 -0.32
C ILE A 141 -8.79 9.38 -0.56
N ASP A 142 -9.67 9.99 0.23
CA ASP A 142 -11.12 9.75 0.13
C ASP A 142 -11.66 10.23 -1.21
N GLY A 143 -11.20 11.37 -1.73
CA GLY A 143 -11.55 11.86 -3.07
C GLY A 143 -11.18 10.84 -4.16
N GLY A 144 -9.93 10.39 -4.19
CA GLY A 144 -9.48 9.42 -5.20
C GLY A 144 -10.16 8.05 -5.09
N LEU A 145 -10.47 7.60 -3.86
CA LEU A 145 -11.20 6.34 -3.66
C LEU A 145 -12.69 6.43 -4.05
N GLN A 146 -13.32 7.60 -3.92
CA GLN A 146 -14.69 7.83 -4.35
C GLN A 146 -14.87 7.83 -5.87
N GLU A 147 -13.86 8.32 -6.60
CA GLU A 147 -13.89 8.37 -8.06
C GLU A 147 -13.58 7.01 -8.72
N ALA A 148 -13.08 6.03 -7.96
CA ALA A 148 -12.66 4.74 -8.48
C ALA A 148 -13.74 3.66 -8.28
N ASP A 149 -13.99 2.87 -9.34
CA ASP A 149 -14.79 1.65 -9.25
C ASP A 149 -13.91 0.45 -8.92
N PHE A 150 -14.34 -0.33 -7.92
CA PHE A 150 -13.65 -1.52 -7.46
C PHE A 150 -14.38 -2.82 -7.77
N SER A 151 -15.48 -2.78 -8.51
CA SER A 151 -16.32 -3.96 -8.80
C SER A 151 -15.55 -5.01 -9.57
N ASP A 152 -14.98 -4.66 -10.70
CA ASP A 152 -14.18 -5.60 -11.51
C ASP A 152 -12.99 -6.18 -10.76
N LEU A 153 -12.36 -5.38 -9.89
CA LEU A 153 -11.24 -5.85 -9.07
C LEU A 153 -11.72 -6.84 -8.00
N ALA A 154 -12.85 -6.58 -7.36
CA ALA A 154 -13.44 -7.48 -6.38
C ALA A 154 -13.79 -8.83 -7.03
N ASP A 155 -14.36 -8.82 -8.22
CA ASP A 155 -14.73 -10.03 -8.98
C ASP A 155 -13.49 -10.84 -9.35
N LYS A 156 -12.43 -10.21 -9.88
CA LYS A 156 -11.16 -10.88 -10.17
C LYS A 156 -10.51 -11.50 -8.93
N VAL A 157 -10.60 -10.80 -7.80
CA VAL A 157 -10.07 -11.30 -6.53
C VAL A 157 -10.93 -12.45 -6.00
N ALA A 158 -12.26 -12.38 -6.14
CA ALA A 158 -13.18 -13.43 -5.76
C ALA A 158 -12.92 -14.72 -6.57
N GLU A 159 -12.76 -14.61 -7.89
CA GLU A 159 -12.38 -15.74 -8.76
C GLU A 159 -11.04 -16.37 -8.34
N LYS A 160 -10.04 -15.54 -8.03
CA LYS A 160 -8.74 -16.06 -7.56
C LYS A 160 -8.85 -16.80 -6.24
N LEU A 161 -9.68 -16.32 -5.32
CA LEU A 161 -9.96 -17.00 -4.06
C LEU A 161 -10.77 -18.29 -4.31
N LEU A 162 -11.74 -18.25 -5.21
CA LEU A 162 -12.52 -19.44 -5.60
C LEU A 162 -11.59 -20.57 -6.11
N ARG A 163 -10.74 -20.29 -7.07
CA ARG A 163 -9.75 -21.28 -7.59
C ARG A 163 -8.86 -21.88 -6.49
N LYS A 164 -8.61 -21.14 -5.42
CA LYS A 164 -7.81 -21.61 -4.28
C LYS A 164 -8.58 -22.55 -3.36
N TYR A 165 -9.88 -22.31 -3.15
CA TYR A 165 -10.68 -22.97 -2.13
C TYR A 165 -11.78 -23.90 -2.68
N GLN A 166 -12.15 -23.80 -3.96
CA GLN A 166 -13.07 -24.75 -4.60
C GLN A 166 -12.57 -26.18 -4.38
N ASN A 167 -13.46 -27.13 -4.25
CA ASN A 167 -13.18 -28.54 -3.98
C ASN A 167 -12.47 -28.84 -2.64
N LYS A 168 -12.35 -27.85 -1.73
CA LYS A 168 -11.74 -28.03 -0.41
C LYS A 168 -12.69 -27.74 0.73
N LEU A 169 -13.78 -27.06 0.45
CA LEU A 169 -14.76 -26.62 1.42
C LEU A 169 -16.17 -26.87 0.89
N PRO A 170 -17.13 -27.23 1.75
CA PRO A 170 -18.54 -27.28 1.38
C PRO A 170 -19.02 -25.88 0.99
N LEU A 171 -20.07 -25.81 0.16
CA LEU A 171 -20.53 -24.58 -0.48
C LEU A 171 -20.70 -23.40 0.47
N ARG A 172 -21.35 -23.62 1.60
CA ARG A 172 -21.57 -22.57 2.61
C ARG A 172 -20.25 -22.05 3.20
N ALA A 173 -19.38 -22.95 3.62
CA ALA A 173 -18.06 -22.58 4.14
C ALA A 173 -17.17 -21.92 3.08
N LEU A 174 -17.31 -22.32 1.81
CA LEU A 174 -16.65 -21.69 0.68
C LEU A 174 -17.11 -20.23 0.52
N GLN A 175 -18.42 -19.98 0.48
CA GLN A 175 -18.99 -18.64 0.39
C GLN A 175 -18.51 -17.73 1.52
N ASP A 176 -18.58 -18.19 2.76
CA ASP A 176 -18.09 -17.46 3.93
C ASP A 176 -16.59 -17.16 3.81
N LYS A 177 -15.81 -18.13 3.34
CA LYS A 177 -14.36 -17.98 3.18
C LYS A 177 -14.00 -16.96 2.10
N LEU A 178 -14.73 -16.91 1.01
CA LEU A 178 -14.53 -15.93 -0.07
C LEU A 178 -14.89 -14.52 0.41
N ILE A 179 -16.04 -14.34 1.07
CA ILE A 179 -16.45 -13.06 1.64
C ILE A 179 -15.42 -12.56 2.66
N GLN A 180 -15.00 -13.41 3.61
CA GLN A 180 -13.96 -13.06 4.57
C GLN A 180 -12.63 -12.72 3.90
N GLY A 181 -12.28 -13.42 2.83
CA GLY A 181 -11.07 -13.18 2.05
C GLY A 181 -11.09 -11.80 1.36
N LEU A 182 -12.23 -11.39 0.81
CA LEU A 182 -12.42 -10.06 0.21
C LEU A 182 -12.36 -8.96 1.27
N ILE A 183 -13.06 -9.15 2.40
CA ILE A 183 -13.03 -8.19 3.52
C ILE A 183 -11.60 -8.01 4.05
N ALA A 184 -10.85 -9.10 4.21
CA ALA A 184 -9.45 -9.06 4.64
C ALA A 184 -8.54 -8.31 3.65
N LYS A 185 -8.92 -8.23 2.37
CA LYS A 185 -8.25 -7.43 1.36
C LYS A 185 -8.74 -5.98 1.29
N GLY A 186 -9.71 -5.61 2.11
CA GLY A 186 -10.19 -4.24 2.27
C GLY A 186 -11.37 -3.87 1.38
N PHE A 187 -12.09 -4.85 0.81
CA PHE A 187 -13.38 -4.62 0.16
C PHE A 187 -14.50 -4.53 1.20
N SER A 188 -15.59 -3.81 0.88
CA SER A 188 -16.76 -3.76 1.77
C SER A 188 -17.52 -5.09 1.74
N TYR A 189 -18.35 -5.34 2.75
CA TYR A 189 -19.21 -6.52 2.80
C TYR A 189 -20.20 -6.54 1.63
N GLU A 190 -20.77 -5.39 1.30
CA GLU A 190 -21.74 -5.22 0.21
C GLU A 190 -21.11 -5.62 -1.13
N LEU A 191 -19.92 -5.10 -1.41
CA LEU A 191 -19.20 -5.40 -2.64
C LEU A 191 -18.76 -6.87 -2.69
N ALA A 192 -18.30 -7.42 -1.55
CA ALA A 192 -17.96 -8.84 -1.45
C ALA A 192 -19.18 -9.74 -1.73
N LYS A 193 -20.36 -9.38 -1.19
CA LYS A 193 -21.60 -10.11 -1.44
C LYS A 193 -22.06 -10.01 -2.89
N GLN A 194 -21.92 -8.84 -3.51
CA GLN A 194 -22.21 -8.64 -4.93
C GLN A 194 -21.36 -9.54 -5.82
N SER A 195 -20.04 -9.58 -5.59
CA SER A 195 -19.12 -10.47 -6.31
C SER A 195 -19.47 -11.95 -6.13
N MET A 196 -19.97 -12.36 -4.95
CA MET A 196 -20.45 -13.73 -4.74
C MET A 196 -21.66 -14.08 -5.61
N THR A 197 -22.58 -13.11 -5.78
CA THR A 197 -23.75 -13.31 -6.66
C THR A 197 -23.34 -13.48 -8.12
N GLN A 198 -22.32 -12.75 -8.55
CA GLN A 198 -21.74 -12.82 -9.91
C GLN A 198 -21.08 -14.20 -10.19
N LEU A 199 -20.42 -14.78 -9.18
CA LEU A 199 -19.76 -16.08 -9.33
C LEU A 199 -20.76 -17.24 -9.53
N ALA A 200 -22.05 -17.06 -9.28
CA ALA A 200 -23.12 -18.05 -9.45
C ALA A 200 -22.72 -19.45 -8.93
N LEU A 201 -22.18 -19.50 -7.70
CA LEU A 201 -21.68 -20.73 -7.10
C LEU A 201 -22.81 -21.76 -6.97
N ALA A 202 -22.66 -22.89 -7.67
CA ALA A 202 -23.54 -24.04 -7.55
C ALA A 202 -22.91 -25.10 -6.64
N SER A 203 -23.77 -25.89 -5.97
CA SER A 203 -23.33 -27.08 -5.26
C SER A 203 -22.86 -28.12 -6.26
N ASP A 204 -21.68 -28.67 -6.03
CA ASP A 204 -21.19 -29.86 -6.69
C ASP A 204 -21.48 -31.06 -5.75
N GLU A 205 -22.57 -31.79 -6.01
CA GLU A 205 -23.05 -32.83 -5.11
C GLU A 205 -22.03 -33.97 -4.93
N GLU A 206 -21.29 -34.32 -5.96
CA GLU A 206 -20.27 -35.38 -5.91
C GLU A 206 -19.08 -34.91 -5.03
N ASN A 207 -18.62 -33.71 -5.25
CA ASN A 207 -17.55 -33.12 -4.44
C ASN A 207 -17.98 -32.90 -2.96
N GLU A 208 -19.22 -32.48 -2.73
CA GLU A 208 -19.74 -32.35 -1.36
C GLU A 208 -19.88 -33.69 -0.64
N ALA A 209 -20.33 -34.77 -1.36
CA ALA A 209 -20.38 -36.10 -0.80
C ALA A 209 -18.98 -36.61 -0.40
N ASP A 210 -18.00 -36.39 -1.24
CA ASP A 210 -16.60 -36.70 -0.95
C ASP A 210 -16.04 -35.95 0.25
N LEU A 211 -16.33 -34.68 0.36
CA LEU A 211 -15.85 -33.84 1.46
C LEU A 211 -16.51 -34.22 2.78
N ILE A 212 -17.82 -34.52 2.79
CA ILE A 212 -18.55 -34.91 4.01
C ILE A 212 -18.08 -36.27 4.49
N SER A 213 -17.85 -37.23 3.58
CA SER A 213 -17.35 -38.58 3.91
C SER A 213 -15.98 -38.47 4.59
N LYS A 214 -15.03 -37.74 4.02
CA LYS A 214 -13.68 -37.53 4.58
C LYS A 214 -13.72 -36.87 5.97
N GLU A 215 -14.57 -35.85 6.14
CA GLU A 215 -14.66 -35.16 7.43
C GLU A 215 -15.41 -36.02 8.47
N LEU A 216 -16.42 -36.80 8.04
CA LEU A 216 -17.14 -37.74 8.88
C LEU A 216 -16.21 -38.81 9.47
N ASP A 217 -15.39 -39.43 8.64
CA ASP A 217 -14.35 -40.38 9.07
C ASP A 217 -13.44 -39.80 10.16
N LYS A 218 -13.00 -38.58 9.94
CA LYS A 218 -12.14 -37.88 10.89
C LYS A 218 -12.84 -37.59 12.21
N GLN A 219 -14.08 -37.12 12.16
CA GLN A 219 -14.85 -36.81 13.34
C GLN A 219 -15.28 -38.08 14.09
N TYR A 220 -15.62 -39.13 13.36
CA TYR A 220 -15.97 -40.43 13.95
C TYR A 220 -14.80 -41.00 14.77
N ARG A 221 -13.58 -41.06 14.20
CA ARG A 221 -12.36 -41.50 14.92
C ARG A 221 -12.11 -40.70 16.20
N LYS A 222 -12.54 -39.44 16.26
CA LYS A 222 -12.38 -38.58 17.42
C LYS A 222 -13.43 -38.82 18.49
N TYR A 223 -14.71 -38.96 18.06
CA TYR A 223 -15.83 -39.01 19.02
C TYR A 223 -16.23 -40.42 19.42
N SER A 224 -16.07 -41.46 18.61
CA SER A 224 -16.39 -42.85 18.93
C SER A 224 -15.61 -43.44 20.12
N ARG A 225 -14.48 -42.78 20.46
CA ARG A 225 -13.71 -43.18 21.68
C ARG A 225 -14.40 -42.80 23.00
N LYS A 226 -15.38 -41.93 22.96
CA LYS A 226 -15.99 -41.32 24.15
C LYS A 226 -17.52 -41.39 24.19
N TYR A 227 -18.14 -41.57 23.03
CA TYR A 227 -19.59 -41.47 22.85
C TYR A 227 -20.06 -42.60 21.96
N GLU A 228 -21.28 -43.10 22.25
CA GLU A 228 -21.94 -44.15 21.48
C GLU A 228 -23.39 -43.80 21.15
N GLY A 229 -23.99 -44.53 20.23
CA GLY A 229 -25.40 -44.43 19.87
C GLY A 229 -25.86 -43.01 19.52
N TYR A 230 -26.94 -42.58 20.17
CA TYR A 230 -27.57 -41.28 19.88
C TYR A 230 -26.68 -40.07 20.17
N GLU A 231 -25.88 -40.15 21.25
CA GLU A 231 -24.98 -39.06 21.62
C GLU A 231 -23.85 -38.88 20.59
N LEU A 232 -23.25 -39.98 20.13
CA LEU A 232 -22.25 -39.96 19.08
C LEU A 232 -22.82 -39.30 17.80
N LYS A 233 -24.03 -39.73 17.39
CA LYS A 233 -24.71 -39.17 16.22
C LYS A 233 -24.94 -37.65 16.33
N GLN A 234 -25.36 -37.18 17.50
CA GLN A 234 -25.54 -35.73 17.70
C GLN A 234 -24.22 -34.95 17.63
N ARG A 235 -23.14 -35.48 18.21
CA ARG A 235 -21.81 -34.87 18.20
C ARG A 235 -21.27 -34.77 16.76
N LEU A 236 -21.43 -35.82 15.98
CA LEU A 236 -21.03 -35.84 14.56
C LEU A 236 -21.83 -34.81 13.76
N MET A 237 -23.15 -34.78 13.92
CA MET A 237 -24.03 -33.82 13.27
C MET A 237 -23.62 -32.38 13.57
N GLN A 238 -23.39 -32.04 14.83
CA GLN A 238 -22.94 -30.70 15.24
C GLN A 238 -21.55 -30.35 14.68
N ALA A 239 -20.64 -31.33 14.62
CA ALA A 239 -19.30 -31.12 14.11
C ALA A 239 -19.31 -30.83 12.60
N LEU A 240 -20.09 -31.57 11.81
CA LEU A 240 -20.25 -31.37 10.38
C LEU A 240 -20.99 -30.06 10.06
N ALA A 241 -22.05 -29.74 10.81
CA ALA A 241 -22.78 -28.47 10.65
C ALA A 241 -21.86 -27.27 10.89
N ARG A 242 -20.99 -27.30 11.89
CA ARG A 242 -19.97 -26.26 12.14
C ARG A 242 -18.93 -26.15 11.03
N LYS A 243 -18.74 -27.17 10.21
CA LYS A 243 -17.88 -27.16 9.04
C LYS A 243 -18.57 -26.57 7.80
N GLY A 244 -19.88 -26.29 7.87
CA GLY A 244 -20.66 -25.65 6.83
C GLY A 244 -21.32 -26.63 5.87
N PHE A 245 -21.39 -27.92 6.19
CA PHE A 245 -22.16 -28.88 5.42
C PHE A 245 -23.65 -28.65 5.58
N ASP A 246 -24.42 -28.93 4.53
CA ASP A 246 -25.87 -28.88 4.55
C ASP A 246 -26.47 -29.93 5.50
N PHE A 247 -27.60 -29.59 6.12
CA PHE A 247 -28.21 -30.43 7.14
C PHE A 247 -28.78 -31.75 6.58
N ASP A 248 -29.32 -31.70 5.37
CA ASP A 248 -29.88 -32.90 4.73
C ASP A 248 -28.75 -33.81 4.19
N ALA A 249 -27.68 -33.22 3.66
CA ALA A 249 -26.46 -33.96 3.32
C ALA A 249 -25.83 -34.65 4.54
N ILE A 250 -25.77 -33.96 5.69
CA ILE A 250 -25.30 -34.56 6.97
C ILE A 250 -26.16 -35.74 7.38
N LYS A 251 -27.50 -35.62 7.32
CA LYS A 251 -28.42 -36.70 7.70
C LYS A 251 -28.24 -37.90 6.81
N SER A 252 -28.13 -37.69 5.48
CA SER A 252 -27.91 -38.78 4.52
C SER A 252 -26.60 -39.50 4.79
N ALA A 253 -25.49 -38.76 4.91
CA ALA A 253 -24.18 -39.34 5.19
C ALA A 253 -24.16 -40.10 6.53
N LEU A 254 -24.81 -39.61 7.59
CA LEU A 254 -24.88 -40.31 8.87
C LEU A 254 -25.77 -41.54 8.86
N ARG A 255 -26.75 -41.61 7.95
CA ARG A 255 -27.60 -42.84 7.77
C ARG A 255 -26.85 -43.94 7.07
N GLU A 256 -25.98 -43.61 6.12
CA GLU A 256 -25.17 -44.56 5.38
C GLU A 256 -23.96 -45.06 6.19
N TYR A 257 -23.48 -44.22 7.11
CA TYR A 257 -22.24 -44.48 7.86
C TYR A 257 -22.46 -45.24 9.18
N LEU A 258 -23.58 -45.03 9.88
CA LEU A 258 -23.93 -45.60 11.18
C LEU A 258 -25.03 -46.66 11.07
#